data_d5c425a5b92977200a5afe9605cf03b1
#
_entry.id   d5c425a5b92977200a5afe9605cf03b1
#
_cell.length_a   1.000
_cell.length_b   1.000
_cell.length_c   1.000
_cell.angle_alpha   90.00
_cell.angle_beta   90.00
_cell.angle_gamma   90.00
#
_symmetry.space_group_name_H-M   'P 1'
#
loop_
_entity.id
_entity.type
_entity.pdbx_description
1 polymer ?
#
loop_
_entity_poly.entity_id
_entity_poly.type
_entity_poly.pdbx_seq_one_letter_code
_entity_poly.pdbx_strand_id
1 'polypeptide(L)'
;MVLLISYDLNGHERPEAYDDVAHVIRTNAISYRKPLYSQWFVETNESCQSWHEKIKAVTDTNDHWFICPVGSTRQGWLPNETWDWLNART
;
A
#
# COMPACT_ATOMS: atom_id res chain seq x y z
N MET A 1 0.04 7.51 -11.32
CA MET A 1 -0.09 8.02 -9.94
C MET A 1 0.43 6.98 -8.98
N VAL A 2 1.05 7.42 -7.93
CA VAL A 2 1.52 6.53 -6.86
C VAL A 2 0.73 6.83 -5.60
N LEU A 3 0.22 5.79 -4.95
CA LEU A 3 -0.43 5.88 -3.64
C LEU A 3 0.44 5.17 -2.61
N LEU A 4 0.41 5.68 -1.38
CA LEU A 4 0.89 4.98 -0.21
C LEU A 4 -0.28 4.25 0.42
N ILE A 5 -0.11 2.97 0.69
CA ILE A 5 -1.06 2.15 1.46
C ILE A 5 -0.36 1.69 2.72
N SER A 6 -0.85 2.13 3.86
CA SER A 6 -0.31 1.79 5.17
C SER A 6 -1.40 1.17 6.02
N TYR A 7 -1.08 0.10 6.74
CA TYR A 7 -2.09 -0.58 7.54
C TYR A 7 -1.49 -1.20 8.79
N ASP A 8 -2.36 -1.36 9.77
CA ASP A 8 -2.10 -2.08 11.00
C ASP A 8 -3.29 -3.00 11.22
N LEU A 9 -3.11 -4.26 10.93
CA LEU A 9 -4.15 -5.26 11.05
C LEU A 9 -4.09 -5.85 12.44
N ASN A 10 -5.23 -6.00 13.08
CA ASN A 10 -5.31 -6.67 14.38
C ASN A 10 -5.16 -8.18 14.14
N GLY A 11 -3.99 -8.56 13.64
CA GLY A 11 -3.79 -9.80 12.92
C GLY A 11 -2.99 -10.88 13.63
N HIS A 12 -2.65 -10.72 14.90
CA HIS A 12 -1.92 -11.79 15.58
C HIS A 12 -2.76 -13.07 15.70
N GLU A 13 -4.07 -12.96 15.58
CA GLU A 13 -4.99 -14.10 15.49
C GLU A 13 -5.46 -14.39 14.06
N ARG A 14 -5.01 -13.57 13.10
CA ARG A 14 -5.41 -13.66 11.69
C ARG A 14 -4.22 -13.34 10.78
N PRO A 15 -3.15 -14.16 10.83
CA PRO A 15 -1.98 -13.89 9.98
C PRO A 15 -2.32 -13.86 8.48
N GLU A 16 -3.33 -14.58 8.05
CA GLU A 16 -3.81 -14.57 6.68
C GLU A 16 -4.36 -13.22 6.23
N ALA A 17 -4.72 -12.32 7.16
CA ALA A 17 -5.21 -10.99 6.79
C ALA A 17 -4.13 -10.17 6.10
N TYR A 18 -2.87 -10.28 6.53
CA TYR A 18 -1.75 -9.64 5.87
C TYR A 18 -1.54 -10.19 4.47
N ASP A 19 -1.68 -11.51 4.31
CA ASP A 19 -1.56 -12.16 3.00
C ASP A 19 -2.70 -11.71 2.07
N ASP A 20 -3.91 -11.57 2.58
CA ASP A 20 -5.06 -11.14 1.80
C ASP A 20 -4.88 -9.71 1.28
N VAL A 21 -4.42 -8.80 2.13
CA VAL A 21 -4.13 -7.41 1.72
C VAL A 21 -3.01 -7.39 0.68
N ALA A 22 -1.93 -8.14 0.92
CA ALA A 22 -0.83 -8.23 -0.02
C ALA A 22 -1.29 -8.77 -1.39
N HIS A 23 -2.17 -9.77 -1.38
CA HIS A 23 -2.73 -10.32 -2.61
C HIS A 23 -3.55 -9.28 -3.39
N VAL A 24 -4.40 -8.52 -2.70
CA VAL A 24 -5.17 -7.44 -3.31
C VAL A 24 -4.24 -6.42 -3.97
N ILE A 25 -3.17 -6.03 -3.28
CA ILE A 25 -2.21 -5.06 -3.81
C ILE A 25 -1.51 -5.62 -5.04
N ARG A 26 -0.97 -6.83 -4.96
CA ARG A 26 -0.20 -7.44 -6.06
C ARG A 26 -1.04 -7.69 -7.29
N THR A 27 -2.33 -8.00 -7.13
CA THR A 27 -3.19 -8.30 -8.27
C THR A 27 -3.82 -7.07 -8.92
N ASN A 28 -3.87 -5.94 -8.23
CA ASN A 28 -4.56 -4.75 -8.72
C ASN A 28 -3.63 -3.58 -9.07
N ALA A 29 -2.43 -3.52 -8.52
CA ALA A 29 -1.48 -2.45 -8.84
C ALA A 29 -0.83 -2.70 -10.19
N ILE A 30 -0.52 -1.63 -10.92
CA ILE A 30 0.27 -1.72 -12.16
C ILE A 30 1.69 -2.14 -11.82
N SER A 31 2.27 -1.53 -10.80
CA SER A 31 3.57 -1.85 -10.25
C SER A 31 3.55 -1.47 -8.77
N TYR A 32 4.44 -2.05 -7.98
CA TYR A 32 4.44 -1.79 -6.54
C TYR A 32 5.82 -1.98 -5.95
N ARG A 33 6.00 -1.38 -4.76
CA ARG A 33 7.15 -1.63 -3.89
C ARG A 33 6.65 -1.70 -2.46
N LYS A 34 7.27 -2.56 -1.67
CA LYS A 34 6.98 -2.69 -0.23
C LYS A 34 8.23 -2.36 0.56
N PRO A 35 8.52 -1.06 0.76
CA PRO A 35 9.76 -0.66 1.42
C PRO A 35 9.76 -0.90 2.93
N LEU A 36 8.60 -0.94 3.54
CA LEU A 36 8.44 -1.09 4.99
C LEU A 36 7.41 -2.18 5.28
N TYR A 37 7.42 -2.68 6.52
CA TYR A 37 6.68 -3.89 6.87
C TYR A 37 5.19 -3.85 6.53
N SER A 38 4.50 -2.78 6.83
CA SER A 38 3.05 -2.65 6.58
C SER A 38 2.73 -1.48 5.68
N GLN A 39 3.67 -1.11 4.78
CA GLN A 39 3.50 0.03 3.89
C GLN A 39 3.93 -0.35 2.49
N TRP A 40 3.10 0.05 1.55
CA TRP A 40 3.32 -0.19 0.13
C TRP A 40 3.22 1.11 -0.64
N PHE A 41 4.07 1.25 -1.66
CA PHE A 41 3.84 2.19 -2.74
C PHE A 41 3.21 1.44 -3.90
N VAL A 42 2.11 1.96 -4.44
CA VAL A 42 1.42 1.33 -5.57
C VAL A 42 1.27 2.32 -6.71
N GLU A 43 1.66 1.88 -7.90
CA GLU A 43 1.36 2.61 -9.12
C GLU A 43 -0.03 2.19 -9.59
N THR A 44 -0.91 3.16 -9.81
CA THR A 44 -2.30 2.86 -10.12
C THR A 44 -2.96 4.03 -10.86
N ASN A 45 -4.02 3.74 -11.60
CA ASN A 45 -4.92 4.74 -12.16
C ASN A 45 -6.21 4.87 -11.33
N GLU A 46 -6.34 4.10 -10.26
CA GLU A 46 -7.53 4.10 -9.41
C GLU A 46 -7.38 5.11 -8.28
N SER A 47 -8.53 5.58 -7.79
CA SER A 47 -8.57 6.56 -6.69
C SER A 47 -8.26 5.91 -5.34
N CYS A 48 -7.99 6.76 -4.34
CA CYS A 48 -7.89 6.30 -2.95
C CYS A 48 -9.17 5.61 -2.50
N GLN A 49 -10.33 6.12 -2.91
CA GLN A 49 -11.62 5.51 -2.55
C GLN A 49 -11.75 4.10 -3.13
N SER A 50 -11.34 3.89 -4.38
CA SER A 50 -11.38 2.58 -5.00
C SER A 50 -10.50 1.58 -4.25
N TRP A 51 -9.29 2.00 -3.89
CA TRP A 51 -8.37 1.16 -3.11
C TRP A 51 -8.90 0.90 -1.70
N HIS A 52 -9.51 1.91 -1.07
CA HIS A 52 -10.15 1.73 0.22
C HIS A 52 -11.20 0.62 0.18
N GLU A 53 -12.06 0.60 -0.84
CA GLU A 53 -13.08 -0.44 -0.96
C GLU A 53 -12.47 -1.83 -1.17
N LYS A 54 -11.39 -1.92 -1.94
CA LYS A 54 -10.68 -3.20 -2.14
C LYS A 54 -10.10 -3.75 -0.85
N ILE A 55 -9.46 -2.88 -0.05
CA ILE A 55 -8.86 -3.28 1.23
C ILE A 55 -9.95 -3.64 2.24
N LYS A 56 -11.01 -2.85 2.28
CA LYS A 56 -12.14 -3.08 3.18
C LYS A 56 -12.76 -4.46 2.97
N ALA A 57 -12.82 -4.92 1.72
CA ALA A 57 -13.43 -6.19 1.38
C ALA A 57 -12.72 -7.41 1.99
N VAL A 58 -11.43 -7.26 2.35
CA VAL A 58 -10.61 -8.37 2.87
C VAL A 58 -10.16 -8.16 4.32
N THR A 59 -10.69 -7.14 4.97
CA THR A 59 -10.33 -6.80 6.36
C THR A 59 -11.59 -6.82 7.22
N ASP A 60 -11.44 -6.58 8.53
CA ASP A 60 -12.59 -6.52 9.44
C ASP A 60 -12.61 -5.20 10.21
N THR A 61 -13.56 -5.07 11.12
CA THR A 61 -13.84 -3.83 11.84
C THR A 61 -12.72 -3.42 12.82
N ASN A 62 -11.81 -4.34 13.15
CA ASN A 62 -10.70 -4.07 14.06
C ASN A 62 -9.41 -3.68 13.32
N ASP A 63 -9.43 -3.75 12.00
CA ASP A 63 -8.26 -3.41 11.20
C ASP A 63 -8.27 -1.92 10.85
N HIS A 64 -7.06 -1.35 10.73
CA HIS A 64 -6.89 0.06 10.39
C HIS A 64 -5.99 0.20 9.18
N TRP A 65 -6.29 1.15 8.30
CA TRP A 65 -5.46 1.46 7.14
C TRP A 65 -5.62 2.92 6.75
N PHE A 66 -4.62 3.40 6.03
CA PHE A 66 -4.60 4.77 5.53
C PHE A 66 -4.02 4.77 4.12
N ILE A 67 -4.64 5.50 3.22
CA ILE A 67 -4.25 5.57 1.82
C ILE A 67 -4.17 7.03 1.41
N CYS A 68 -3.05 7.43 0.81
CA CYS A 68 -2.91 8.79 0.31
C CYS A 68 -2.03 8.82 -0.95
N PRO A 69 -2.16 9.87 -1.78
CA PRO A 69 -1.25 10.06 -2.90
C PRO A 69 0.15 10.40 -2.41
N VAL A 70 1.16 9.96 -3.17
CA VAL A 70 2.55 10.32 -2.92
C VAL A 70 2.96 11.39 -3.92
N GLY A 71 3.34 12.55 -3.41
CA GLY A 71 3.82 13.66 -4.21
C GLY A 71 5.31 13.90 -4.06
N SER A 72 5.78 15.03 -4.60
CA SER A 72 7.19 15.39 -4.57
C SER A 72 7.69 15.84 -3.20
N THR A 73 6.81 16.28 -2.33
CA THR A 73 7.16 16.69 -0.96
C THR A 73 7.17 15.46 -0.07
N ARG A 74 8.35 14.87 0.07
CA ARG A 74 8.52 13.63 0.83
C ARG A 74 9.96 13.49 1.29
N GLN A 75 10.17 12.78 2.39
CA GLN A 75 11.48 12.44 2.92
C GLN A 75 11.45 11.04 3.51
N GLY A 76 12.60 10.39 3.49
CA GLY A 76 12.72 9.07 4.08
C GLY A 76 14.10 8.47 3.85
N TRP A 77 14.30 7.31 4.42
CA TRP A 77 15.51 6.53 4.25
C TRP A 77 15.11 5.15 3.76
N LEU A 78 15.25 4.90 2.48
CA LEU A 78 14.79 3.69 1.80
C LEU A 78 15.92 3.12 0.93
N PRO A 79 15.84 1.84 0.54
CA PRO A 79 16.78 1.30 -0.42
C PRO A 79 16.80 2.10 -1.72
N ASN A 80 17.96 2.21 -2.34
CA ASN A 80 18.12 2.97 -3.59
C ASN A 80 17.15 2.51 -4.68
N GLU A 81 16.91 1.21 -4.79
CA GLU A 81 16.00 0.65 -5.77
C GLU A 81 14.58 1.20 -5.59
N THR A 82 14.13 1.35 -4.34
CA THR A 82 12.82 1.92 -4.05
C THR A 82 12.76 3.41 -4.43
N TRP A 83 13.81 4.17 -4.13
CA TRP A 83 13.89 5.57 -4.54
C TRP A 83 13.87 5.73 -6.05
N ASP A 84 14.62 4.90 -6.77
CA ASP A 84 14.65 4.92 -8.24
C ASP A 84 13.26 4.64 -8.82
N TRP A 85 12.58 3.64 -8.29
CA TRP A 85 11.21 3.30 -8.70
C TRP A 85 10.25 4.47 -8.46
N LEU A 86 10.32 5.08 -7.27
CA LEU A 86 9.44 6.17 -6.86
C LEU A 86 9.71 7.43 -7.70
N ASN A 87 10.98 7.78 -7.88
CA ASN A 87 11.37 8.97 -8.64
C ASN A 87 10.99 8.86 -10.12
N ALA A 88 10.98 7.67 -10.67
CA ALA A 88 10.58 7.46 -12.06
C ALA A 88 9.06 7.69 -12.27
N ARG A 89 8.26 7.66 -11.21
CA ARG A 89 6.80 7.71 -11.27
C ARG A 89 6.20 8.96 -10.66
N THR A 90 6.97 9.68 -9.92
CA THR A 90 6.53 10.90 -9.24
C THR A 90 7.50 12.05 -9.53
#